data_7447ac10ada906bddbdaee1c46d1d75b
#
_entry.id   7447ac10ada906bddbdaee1c46d1d75b
#
_cell.length_a   1.000
_cell.length_b   1.000
_cell.length_c   1.000
_cell.angle_alpha   90.00
_cell.angle_beta   90.00
_cell.angle_gamma   90.00
#
_symmetry.space_group_name_H-M   'P 1'
#
loop_
_entity.id
_entity.type
_entity.pdbx_description
1 polymer ?
#
loop_
_entity_poly.entity_id
_entity_poly.type
_entity_poly.pdbx_seq_one_letter_code
_entity_poly.pdbx_strand_id
1 'polypeptide(L)'
;YSQLPNTLFKFHTDKSMRYAAFQKYLPKKIAKYASFEHTRTPIQENLLECAMVSGVKKGNVRVCFTVNKEHLNQIAEYIEEYKKPIEKKLSVSLDVHLSVQHPSTQTVIVKDDNSFFRDKDNKITFTYAGHGALLENLNAIDAEIVFIKNIDNAVPDTLKKTTSSYKKMLAGILLSTRNKIRYYVDLLDMPNLPEDK
;
A
#
# COMPACT_ATOMS: atom_id res chain seq x y z
N TYR A 1 -3.32 14.55 6.02
CA TYR A 1 -3.57 13.13 5.63
C TYR A 1 -4.98 12.91 5.06
N SER A 2 -6.03 13.58 5.58
CA SER A 2 -7.39 13.50 5.03
C SER A 2 -7.54 14.05 3.60
N GLN A 3 -6.57 14.80 3.11
CA GLN A 3 -6.57 15.35 1.74
C GLN A 3 -5.84 14.46 0.73
N LEU A 4 -5.14 13.41 1.16
CA LEU A 4 -4.38 12.53 0.27
C LEU A 4 -5.24 11.84 -0.81
N PRO A 5 -6.43 11.30 -0.54
CA PRO A 5 -7.30 10.75 -1.57
C PRO A 5 -7.74 11.81 -2.59
N ASN A 6 -8.14 13.00 -2.13
CA ASN A 6 -8.50 14.11 -3.01
C ASN A 6 -7.32 14.64 -3.82
N THR A 7 -6.13 14.61 -3.24
CA THR A 7 -4.90 15.03 -3.91
C THR A 7 -4.47 13.99 -4.95
N LEU A 8 -4.52 12.70 -4.61
CA LEU A 8 -4.31 11.60 -5.56
C LEU A 8 -5.31 11.68 -6.71
N PHE A 9 -6.54 12.02 -6.42
CA PHE A 9 -7.62 12.15 -7.39
C PHE A 9 -7.43 13.35 -8.33
N LYS A 10 -7.07 14.52 -7.82
CA LYS A 10 -6.72 15.70 -8.63
C LYS A 10 -5.50 15.42 -9.52
N PHE A 11 -4.52 14.68 -9.04
CA PHE A 11 -3.37 14.23 -9.83
C PHE A 11 -3.78 13.31 -10.98
N HIS A 12 -4.92 12.68 -10.86
CA HIS A 12 -5.44 11.73 -11.81
C HIS A 12 -6.13 12.37 -12.99
N THR A 13 -6.92 13.40 -12.76
CA THR A 13 -7.72 14.08 -13.76
C THR A 13 -6.96 15.15 -14.54
N ASP A 14 -5.90 15.70 -13.95
CA ASP A 14 -5.09 16.75 -14.59
C ASP A 14 -3.67 16.26 -14.89
N LYS A 15 -3.37 16.05 -16.18
CA LYS A 15 -2.04 15.63 -16.66
C LYS A 15 -0.92 16.59 -16.23
N SER A 16 -1.21 17.89 -16.12
CA SER A 16 -0.23 18.91 -15.70
C SER A 16 0.11 18.82 -14.22
N MET A 17 -0.86 18.44 -13.39
CA MET A 17 -0.67 18.25 -11.94
C MET A 17 0.13 16.99 -11.60
N ARG A 18 0.05 15.94 -12.44
CA ARG A 18 0.88 14.72 -12.27
C ARG A 18 2.37 15.06 -12.28
N TYR A 19 2.77 15.92 -13.20
CA TYR A 19 4.15 16.35 -13.35
C TYR A 19 4.60 17.27 -12.19
N ALA A 20 3.77 18.24 -11.82
CA ALA A 20 4.07 19.21 -10.77
C ALA A 20 4.23 18.58 -9.38
N ALA A 21 3.45 17.55 -9.05
CA ALA A 21 3.54 16.91 -7.74
C ALA A 21 4.82 16.12 -7.56
N PHE A 22 5.23 15.37 -8.56
CA PHE A 22 6.47 14.62 -8.50
C PHE A 22 7.71 15.53 -8.50
N GLN A 23 7.68 16.62 -9.26
CA GLN A 23 8.77 17.61 -9.26
C GLN A 23 8.88 18.38 -7.95
N LYS A 24 7.78 18.63 -7.24
CA LYS A 24 7.78 19.39 -5.99
C LYS A 24 8.52 18.67 -4.86
N TYR A 25 8.55 17.35 -4.88
CA TYR A 25 9.18 16.51 -3.85
C TYR A 25 10.56 15.99 -4.23
N LEU A 26 10.98 16.17 -5.48
CA LEU A 26 12.33 15.78 -5.90
C LEU A 26 13.28 16.99 -5.82
N PRO A 27 14.42 16.85 -5.13
CA PRO A 27 15.48 17.85 -5.23
C PRO A 27 15.80 18.11 -6.71
N LYS A 28 15.86 19.37 -7.12
CA LYS A 28 16.13 19.78 -8.53
C LYS A 28 17.31 19.07 -9.19
N LYS A 29 18.29 18.62 -8.41
CA LYS A 29 19.44 17.82 -8.89
C LYS A 29 19.06 16.40 -9.30
N ILE A 30 18.08 15.76 -8.62
CA ILE A 30 17.68 14.37 -8.91
C ILE A 30 16.74 14.33 -10.11
N ALA A 31 15.89 15.34 -10.29
CA ALA A 31 15.03 15.48 -11.46
C ALA A 31 15.82 15.53 -12.78
N LYS A 32 17.06 15.97 -12.75
CA LYS A 32 17.94 16.08 -13.94
C LYS A 32 18.57 14.73 -14.35
N TYR A 33 18.62 13.75 -13.46
CA TYR A 33 19.21 12.42 -13.69
C TYR A 33 18.18 11.29 -13.80
N ALA A 34 16.94 11.57 -13.43
CA ALA A 34 15.86 10.64 -13.66
C ALA A 34 15.31 10.90 -15.08
N SER A 35 15.69 10.08 -16.03
CA SER A 35 14.99 9.99 -17.31
C SER A 35 13.59 9.43 -17.04
N PHE A 36 12.70 10.28 -16.52
CA PHE A 36 11.30 9.97 -16.38
C PHE A 36 10.65 10.01 -17.76
N GLU A 37 10.86 9.00 -18.54
CA GLU A 37 10.07 8.81 -19.76
C GLU A 37 8.57 8.69 -19.42
N HIS A 38 8.24 8.32 -18.17
CA HIS A 38 6.85 8.17 -17.72
C HIS A 38 6.71 8.57 -16.25
N THR A 39 6.04 9.68 -16.00
CA THR A 39 5.56 10.01 -14.65
C THR A 39 4.45 9.03 -14.25
N ARG A 40 4.58 8.41 -13.08
CA ARG A 40 3.58 7.49 -12.52
C ARG A 40 2.94 8.07 -11.27
N THR A 41 1.68 7.71 -11.05
CA THR A 41 1.01 8.02 -9.78
C THR A 41 1.49 7.06 -8.68
N PRO A 42 1.29 7.40 -7.39
CA PRO A 42 1.59 6.48 -6.29
C PRO A 42 0.92 5.11 -6.42
N ILE A 43 -0.29 5.02 -6.95
CA ILE A 43 -0.95 3.74 -7.23
C ILE A 43 -0.15 2.92 -8.25
N GLN A 44 0.23 3.52 -9.38
CA GLN A 44 1.03 2.85 -10.42
C GLN A 44 2.40 2.41 -9.89
N GLU A 45 3.05 3.25 -9.06
CA GLU A 45 4.32 2.92 -8.44
C GLU A 45 4.21 1.72 -7.49
N ASN A 46 3.15 1.67 -6.70
CA ASN A 46 2.91 0.55 -5.79
C ASN A 46 2.53 -0.72 -6.53
N LEU A 47 1.72 -0.66 -7.59
CA LEU A 47 1.43 -1.83 -8.44
C LEU A 47 2.72 -2.42 -9.05
N LEU A 48 3.58 -1.57 -9.60
CA LEU A 48 4.86 -1.98 -10.16
C LEU A 48 5.76 -2.62 -9.10
N GLU A 49 5.88 -2.01 -7.94
CA GLU A 49 6.71 -2.52 -6.85
C GLU A 49 6.18 -3.84 -6.30
N CYS A 50 4.87 -3.97 -6.10
CA CYS A 50 4.26 -5.23 -5.67
C CYS A 50 4.57 -6.37 -6.62
N ALA A 51 4.45 -6.15 -7.93
CA ALA A 51 4.80 -7.12 -8.95
C ALA A 51 6.29 -7.53 -8.89
N MET A 52 7.19 -6.60 -8.59
CA MET A 52 8.62 -6.89 -8.43
C MET A 52 8.94 -7.63 -7.13
N VAL A 53 8.27 -7.26 -6.03
CA VAL A 53 8.49 -7.85 -4.69
C VAL A 53 7.94 -9.26 -4.62
N SER A 54 6.81 -9.55 -5.24
CA SER A 54 6.22 -10.90 -5.23
C SER A 54 7.17 -11.97 -5.74
N GLY A 55 8.09 -11.61 -6.64
CA GLY A 55 9.05 -12.54 -7.23
C GLY A 55 8.43 -13.57 -8.17
N VAL A 56 7.15 -13.49 -8.43
CA VAL A 56 6.43 -14.33 -9.36
C VAL A 56 6.90 -14.00 -10.78
N LYS A 57 7.47 -14.97 -11.47
CA LYS A 57 7.91 -14.79 -12.87
C LYS A 57 6.77 -14.92 -13.88
N LYS A 58 5.77 -15.75 -13.56
CA LYS A 58 4.49 -15.92 -14.27
C LYS A 58 3.47 -16.34 -13.24
N GLY A 59 2.38 -15.58 -13.07
CA GLY A 59 1.35 -15.91 -12.11
C GLY A 59 0.62 -14.71 -11.54
N ASN A 60 -0.14 -14.95 -10.49
CA ASN A 60 -1.02 -13.96 -9.88
C ASN A 60 -0.34 -13.27 -8.70
N VAL A 61 -0.39 -11.94 -8.68
CA VAL A 61 0.13 -11.09 -7.60
C VAL A 61 -1.04 -10.38 -6.96
N ARG A 62 -1.34 -10.71 -5.70
CA ARG A 62 -2.39 -10.03 -4.95
C ARG A 62 -1.91 -8.68 -4.40
N VAL A 63 -2.71 -7.66 -4.63
CA VAL A 63 -2.47 -6.29 -4.13
C VAL A 63 -3.75 -5.79 -3.50
N CYS A 64 -3.66 -5.22 -2.30
CA CYS A 64 -4.81 -4.63 -1.63
C CYS A 64 -4.55 -3.13 -1.39
N PHE A 65 -5.52 -2.29 -1.79
CA PHE A 65 -5.54 -0.88 -1.43
C PHE A 65 -6.74 -0.60 -0.54
N THR A 66 -6.52 0.12 0.56
CA THR A 66 -7.62 0.64 1.36
C THR A 66 -7.95 2.04 0.89
N VAL A 67 -9.21 2.26 0.54
CA VAL A 67 -9.70 3.49 -0.08
C VAL A 67 -10.92 4.04 0.63
N ASN A 68 -11.20 5.32 0.45
CA ASN A 68 -12.45 5.91 0.91
C ASN A 68 -13.59 5.47 0.00
N LYS A 69 -14.76 5.21 0.59
CA LYS A 69 -15.96 4.75 -0.14
C LYS A 69 -16.33 5.67 -1.31
N GLU A 70 -16.16 6.98 -1.11
CA GLU A 70 -16.49 8.00 -2.11
C GLU A 70 -15.67 7.91 -3.40
N HIS A 71 -14.45 7.33 -3.30
CA HIS A 71 -13.51 7.24 -4.43
C HIS A 71 -13.38 5.81 -4.99
N LEU A 72 -14.13 4.86 -4.44
CA LEU A 72 -13.98 3.44 -4.78
C LEU A 72 -14.08 3.17 -6.29
N ASN A 73 -15.17 3.62 -6.93
CA ASN A 73 -15.42 3.33 -8.34
C ASN A 73 -14.35 3.97 -9.24
N GLN A 74 -14.00 5.20 -8.96
CA GLN A 74 -13.03 5.93 -9.76
C GLN A 74 -11.62 5.32 -9.64
N ILE A 75 -11.23 4.88 -8.45
CA ILE A 75 -9.94 4.20 -8.23
C ILE A 75 -9.96 2.82 -8.90
N ALA A 76 -11.08 2.09 -8.86
CA ALA A 76 -11.23 0.81 -9.53
C ALA A 76 -11.03 0.93 -11.05
N GLU A 77 -11.74 1.86 -11.70
CA GLU A 77 -11.60 2.13 -13.13
C GLU A 77 -10.15 2.49 -13.49
N TYR A 78 -9.54 3.33 -12.68
CA TYR A 78 -8.15 3.71 -12.88
C TYR A 78 -7.18 2.53 -12.80
N ILE A 79 -7.32 1.69 -11.80
CA ILE A 79 -6.47 0.53 -11.64
C ILE A 79 -6.63 -0.41 -12.83
N GLU A 80 -7.85 -0.65 -13.30
CA GLU A 80 -8.11 -1.50 -14.47
C GLU A 80 -7.45 -0.97 -15.75
N GLU A 81 -7.42 0.34 -15.92
CA GLU A 81 -6.73 0.97 -17.07
C GLU A 81 -5.21 0.79 -16.98
N TYR A 82 -4.63 1.05 -15.80
CA TYR A 82 -3.17 1.17 -15.67
C TYR A 82 -2.46 -0.10 -15.22
N LYS A 83 -3.14 -1.15 -14.76
CA LYS A 83 -2.51 -2.43 -14.44
C LYS A 83 -2.03 -3.18 -15.68
N LYS A 84 -2.77 -3.10 -16.79
CA LYS A 84 -2.48 -3.83 -18.04
C LYS A 84 -1.06 -3.63 -18.59
N PRO A 85 -0.52 -2.40 -18.69
CA PRO A 85 0.86 -2.18 -19.11
C PRO A 85 1.88 -2.82 -18.17
N ILE A 86 1.62 -2.82 -16.87
CA ILE A 86 2.50 -3.42 -15.84
C ILE A 86 2.48 -4.94 -15.98
N GLU A 87 1.30 -5.54 -16.10
CA GLU A 87 1.11 -6.97 -16.30
C GLU A 87 1.85 -7.47 -17.54
N LYS A 88 1.70 -6.75 -18.66
CA LYS A 88 2.41 -7.06 -19.91
C LYS A 88 3.93 -6.94 -19.75
N LYS A 89 4.42 -5.88 -19.11
CA LYS A 89 5.86 -5.62 -18.92
C LYS A 89 6.54 -6.68 -18.05
N LEU A 90 5.85 -7.15 -17.01
CA LEU A 90 6.41 -8.07 -16.01
C LEU A 90 5.93 -9.51 -16.18
N SER A 91 5.05 -9.79 -17.16
CA SER A 91 4.46 -11.11 -17.42
C SER A 91 3.77 -11.72 -16.19
N VAL A 92 3.04 -10.87 -15.44
CA VAL A 92 2.26 -11.24 -14.25
C VAL A 92 0.81 -10.83 -14.42
N SER A 93 -0.09 -11.41 -13.64
CA SER A 93 -1.47 -10.93 -13.46
C SER A 93 -1.58 -10.22 -12.11
N LEU A 94 -2.19 -9.04 -12.08
CA LEU A 94 -2.41 -8.24 -10.88
C LEU A 94 -3.86 -8.42 -10.43
N ASP A 95 -4.04 -9.17 -9.35
CA ASP A 95 -5.31 -9.31 -8.65
C ASP A 95 -5.41 -8.20 -7.60
N VAL A 96 -6.10 -7.11 -7.96
CA VAL A 96 -6.18 -5.92 -7.13
C VAL A 96 -7.50 -5.88 -6.39
N HIS A 97 -7.42 -5.98 -5.08
CA HIS A 97 -8.56 -5.86 -4.18
C HIS A 97 -8.62 -4.45 -3.58
N LEU A 98 -9.81 -3.85 -3.60
CA LEU A 98 -10.06 -2.57 -2.95
C LEU A 98 -10.88 -2.81 -1.68
N SER A 99 -10.31 -2.50 -0.53
CA SER A 99 -11.02 -2.50 0.74
C SER A 99 -11.44 -1.08 1.11
N VAL A 100 -12.62 -0.95 1.72
CA VAL A 100 -13.11 0.34 2.22
C VAL A 100 -12.87 0.40 3.71
N GLN A 101 -12.33 1.51 4.18
CA GLN A 101 -12.17 1.73 5.62
C GLN A 101 -13.54 1.73 6.31
N HIS A 102 -13.67 0.94 7.38
CA HIS A 102 -14.95 0.77 8.06
C HIS A 102 -15.41 2.09 8.73
N PRO A 103 -16.70 2.47 8.61
CA PRO A 103 -17.21 3.71 9.21
C PRO A 103 -17.03 3.80 10.73
N SER A 104 -17.04 2.67 11.46
CA SER A 104 -16.80 2.64 12.91
C SER A 104 -15.41 3.12 13.33
N THR A 105 -14.46 3.20 12.36
CA THR A 105 -13.10 3.68 12.60
C THR A 105 -12.95 5.19 12.35
N GLN A 106 -14.05 5.87 12.09
CA GLN A 106 -14.04 7.32 11.99
C GLN A 106 -13.89 7.96 13.36
N THR A 107 -13.27 9.13 13.39
CA THR A 107 -13.12 9.97 14.59
C THR A 107 -13.70 11.36 14.35
N VAL A 108 -14.05 12.05 15.41
CA VAL A 108 -14.56 13.41 15.33
C VAL A 108 -13.44 14.39 14.99
N ILE A 109 -13.76 15.43 14.24
CA ILE A 109 -12.86 16.56 14.01
C ILE A 109 -13.05 17.56 15.14
N VAL A 110 -11.94 17.98 15.75
CA VAL A 110 -11.93 19.03 16.77
C VAL A 110 -11.20 20.26 16.26
N LYS A 111 -11.58 21.42 16.77
CA LYS A 111 -10.89 22.69 16.55
C LYS A 111 -9.72 22.84 17.52
N ASP A 112 -8.94 23.91 17.38
CA ASP A 112 -7.79 24.21 18.26
C ASP A 112 -8.19 24.44 19.72
N ASP A 113 -9.44 24.84 19.97
CA ASP A 113 -10.03 24.98 21.30
C ASP A 113 -10.62 23.70 21.87
N ASN A 114 -10.40 22.55 21.22
CA ASN A 114 -10.97 21.23 21.54
C ASN A 114 -12.50 21.12 21.41
N SER A 115 -13.18 22.12 20.87
CA SER A 115 -14.60 22.01 20.53
C SER A 115 -14.81 21.18 19.26
N PHE A 116 -15.96 20.53 19.12
CA PHE A 116 -16.27 19.76 17.93
C PHE A 116 -16.42 20.64 16.70
N PHE A 117 -15.75 20.26 15.61
CA PHE A 117 -15.97 20.89 14.32
C PHE A 117 -17.37 20.52 13.81
N ARG A 118 -18.12 21.53 13.38
CA ARG A 118 -19.44 21.37 12.79
C ARG A 118 -19.47 21.92 11.38
N ASP A 119 -20.19 21.24 10.53
CA ASP A 119 -20.42 21.69 9.16
C ASP A 119 -21.40 22.88 9.10
N LYS A 120 -21.72 23.33 7.88
CA LYS A 120 -22.68 24.41 7.64
C LYS A 120 -24.10 24.13 8.12
N ASP A 121 -24.45 22.85 8.29
CA ASP A 121 -25.74 22.37 8.79
C ASP A 121 -25.71 22.11 10.31
N ASN A 122 -24.66 22.60 11.00
CA ASN A 122 -24.41 22.44 12.45
C ASN A 122 -24.24 20.97 12.90
N LYS A 123 -23.92 20.05 11.98
CA LYS A 123 -23.68 18.63 12.30
C LYS A 123 -22.20 18.40 12.63
N ILE A 124 -21.92 17.51 13.58
CA ILE A 124 -20.56 17.09 13.92
C ILE A 124 -19.96 16.40 12.69
N THR A 125 -18.75 16.82 12.33
CA THR A 125 -18.03 16.26 11.20
C THR A 125 -17.09 15.15 11.67
N PHE A 126 -17.09 14.05 10.94
CA PHE A 126 -16.21 12.90 11.15
C PHE A 126 -15.15 12.82 10.04
N THR A 127 -14.01 12.28 10.38
CA THR A 127 -12.94 11.96 9.43
C THR A 127 -12.44 10.55 9.69
N TYR A 128 -11.80 9.96 8.70
CA TYR A 128 -11.18 8.67 8.88
C TYR A 128 -9.98 8.79 9.83
N ALA A 129 -9.90 7.89 10.81
CA ALA A 129 -8.77 7.81 11.72
C ALA A 129 -7.50 7.33 11.00
N GLY A 130 -6.35 7.48 11.67
CA GLY A 130 -5.04 7.13 11.12
C GLY A 130 -4.82 5.63 10.88
N HIS A 131 -3.59 5.24 10.62
CA HIS A 131 -3.22 3.88 10.18
C HIS A 131 -3.66 2.76 11.12
N GLY A 132 -3.75 3.00 12.43
CA GLY A 132 -4.25 2.01 13.40
C GLY A 132 -5.69 1.57 13.13
N ALA A 133 -6.50 2.44 12.55
CA ALA A 133 -7.87 2.13 12.17
C ALA A 133 -7.98 1.15 10.98
N LEU A 134 -6.89 0.93 10.24
CA LEU A 134 -6.83 -0.01 9.13
C LEU A 134 -6.55 -1.46 9.58
N LEU A 135 -6.41 -1.71 10.88
CA LEU A 135 -6.13 -3.04 11.40
C LEU A 135 -7.22 -4.05 11.04
N GLU A 136 -8.48 -3.64 11.05
CA GLU A 136 -9.60 -4.50 10.62
C GLU A 136 -9.48 -4.88 9.14
N ASN A 137 -9.14 -3.93 8.28
CA ASN A 137 -8.90 -4.20 6.86
C ASN A 137 -7.71 -5.15 6.65
N LEU A 138 -6.65 -5.00 7.45
CA LEU A 138 -5.48 -5.87 7.41
C LEU A 138 -5.83 -7.30 7.86
N ASN A 139 -6.57 -7.45 8.94
CA ASN A 139 -6.99 -8.75 9.46
C ASN A 139 -7.92 -9.52 8.52
N ALA A 140 -8.63 -8.82 7.65
CA ALA A 140 -9.47 -9.44 6.63
C ALA A 140 -8.69 -10.02 5.43
N ILE A 141 -7.36 -9.80 5.37
CA ILE A 141 -6.52 -10.31 4.28
C ILE A 141 -6.10 -11.74 4.61
N ASP A 142 -6.60 -12.69 3.83
CA ASP A 142 -6.18 -14.09 3.91
C ASP A 142 -4.85 -14.30 3.16
N ALA A 143 -3.73 -14.14 3.91
CA ALA A 143 -2.39 -14.33 3.37
C ALA A 143 -1.40 -14.74 4.47
N GLU A 144 -0.44 -15.61 4.13
CA GLU A 144 0.64 -16.00 5.05
C GLU A 144 1.61 -14.86 5.37
N ILE A 145 1.85 -13.98 4.39
CA ILE A 145 2.72 -12.81 4.51
C ILE A 145 2.05 -11.64 3.83
N VAL A 146 2.03 -10.51 4.53
CA VAL A 146 1.53 -9.24 4.03
C VAL A 146 2.65 -8.21 4.08
N PHE A 147 2.95 -7.59 2.94
CA PHE A 147 3.83 -6.43 2.88
C PHE A 147 3.00 -5.17 3.04
N ILE A 148 3.15 -4.52 4.18
CA ILE A 148 2.45 -3.26 4.47
C ILE A 148 3.29 -2.08 3.98
N LYS A 149 2.65 -1.15 3.28
CA LYS A 149 3.32 0.03 2.74
C LYS A 149 2.37 1.23 2.69
N ASN A 150 2.89 2.41 3.03
CA ASN A 150 2.17 3.65 2.79
C ASN A 150 2.16 3.98 1.30
N ILE A 151 1.04 4.50 0.81
CA ILE A 151 0.83 4.78 -0.61
C ILE A 151 1.83 5.82 -1.16
N ASP A 152 2.24 6.78 -0.34
CA ASP A 152 3.16 7.87 -0.66
C ASP A 152 4.65 7.48 -0.57
N ASN A 153 4.95 6.29 -0.06
CA ASN A 153 6.33 5.83 0.10
C ASN A 153 6.84 5.14 -1.18
N ALA A 154 6.92 5.88 -2.27
CA ALA A 154 7.42 5.40 -3.55
C ALA A 154 8.91 5.68 -3.72
N VAL A 155 9.63 4.75 -4.35
CA VAL A 155 11.05 4.89 -4.66
C VAL A 155 11.29 5.03 -6.16
N PRO A 156 12.34 5.76 -6.61
CA PRO A 156 12.72 5.86 -8.01
C PRO A 156 13.01 4.49 -8.63
N ASP A 157 12.88 4.36 -9.94
CA ASP A 157 13.12 3.10 -10.67
C ASP A 157 14.50 2.51 -10.43
N THR A 158 15.50 3.36 -10.30
CA THR A 158 16.90 2.97 -10.01
C THR A 158 17.05 2.22 -8.69
N LEU A 159 16.20 2.51 -7.70
CA LEU A 159 16.24 1.88 -6.38
C LEU A 159 15.26 0.72 -6.23
N LYS A 160 14.29 0.54 -7.14
CA LYS A 160 13.26 -0.50 -7.03
C LYS A 160 13.84 -1.92 -6.95
N LYS A 161 14.86 -2.22 -7.75
CA LYS A 161 15.49 -3.54 -7.72
C LYS A 161 16.12 -3.83 -6.36
N THR A 162 16.86 -2.89 -5.80
CA THR A 162 17.48 -3.00 -4.49
C THR A 162 16.42 -3.13 -3.40
N THR A 163 15.43 -2.24 -3.37
CA THR A 163 14.33 -2.27 -2.42
C THR A 163 13.58 -3.60 -2.46
N SER A 164 13.27 -4.10 -3.67
CA SER A 164 12.61 -5.39 -3.85
C SER A 164 13.47 -6.55 -3.31
N SER A 165 14.78 -6.54 -3.54
CA SER A 165 15.70 -7.57 -3.02
C SER A 165 15.74 -7.59 -1.50
N TYR A 166 15.83 -6.43 -0.84
CA TYR A 166 15.77 -6.34 0.62
C TYR A 166 14.44 -6.81 1.19
N LYS A 167 13.31 -6.46 0.57
CA LYS A 167 11.99 -6.93 1.01
C LYS A 167 11.87 -8.45 0.92
N LYS A 168 12.35 -9.06 -0.17
CA LYS A 168 12.37 -10.52 -0.33
C LYS A 168 13.26 -11.19 0.73
N MET A 169 14.42 -10.61 1.02
CA MET A 169 15.30 -11.12 2.07
C MET A 169 14.62 -11.09 3.44
N LEU A 170 13.97 -9.98 3.80
CA LEU A 170 13.23 -9.86 5.06
C LEU A 170 12.08 -10.88 5.14
N ALA A 171 11.34 -11.09 4.04
CA ALA A 171 10.30 -12.12 4.00
C ALA A 171 10.89 -13.53 4.20
N GLY A 172 12.04 -13.83 3.59
CA GLY A 172 12.74 -15.10 3.78
C GLY A 172 13.16 -15.31 5.23
N ILE A 173 13.71 -14.30 5.90
CA ILE A 173 14.06 -14.35 7.32
C ILE A 173 12.81 -14.59 8.17
N LEU A 174 11.73 -13.85 7.92
CA LEU A 174 10.45 -14.02 8.62
C LEU A 174 9.93 -15.45 8.52
N LEU A 175 9.89 -16.00 7.30
CA LEU A 175 9.44 -17.38 7.06
C LEU A 175 10.32 -18.40 7.79
N SER A 176 11.63 -18.26 7.70
CA SER A 176 12.58 -19.15 8.39
C SER A 176 12.38 -19.11 9.90
N THR A 177 12.25 -17.90 10.47
CA THR A 177 12.04 -17.72 11.92
C THR A 177 10.68 -18.29 12.35
N ARG A 178 9.60 -18.01 11.60
CA ARG A 178 8.27 -18.57 11.87
C ARG A 178 8.29 -20.11 11.86
N ASN A 179 8.95 -20.72 10.88
CA ASN A 179 9.03 -22.18 10.79
C ASN A 179 9.82 -22.78 11.96
N LYS A 180 10.89 -22.11 12.41
CA LYS A 180 11.62 -22.53 13.63
C LYS A 180 10.74 -22.43 14.88
N ILE A 181 10.00 -21.34 15.05
CA ILE A 181 9.09 -21.18 16.19
C ILE A 181 8.03 -22.29 16.18
N ARG A 182 7.39 -22.56 15.03
CA ARG A 182 6.41 -23.63 14.90
C ARG A 182 7.01 -24.98 15.27
N TYR A 183 8.18 -25.28 14.73
CA TYR A 183 8.88 -26.52 15.04
C TYR A 183 9.13 -26.69 16.54
N TYR A 184 9.55 -25.64 17.24
CA TYR A 184 9.75 -25.71 18.70
C TYR A 184 8.43 -25.83 19.48
N VAL A 185 7.38 -25.16 19.04
CA VAL A 185 6.04 -25.29 19.64
C VAL A 185 5.56 -26.75 19.47
N ASP A 186 5.66 -27.31 18.28
CA ASP A 186 5.28 -28.70 18.01
C ASP A 186 6.08 -29.70 18.85
N LEU A 187 7.37 -29.43 19.10
CA LEU A 187 8.19 -30.24 20.01
C LEU A 187 7.71 -30.19 21.45
N LEU A 188 7.31 -29.01 21.94
CA LEU A 188 6.82 -28.82 23.32
C LEU A 188 5.48 -29.52 23.55
N ASP A 189 4.68 -29.70 22.51
CA ASP A 189 3.40 -30.41 22.57
C ASP A 189 3.57 -31.95 22.51
N MET A 190 4.80 -32.44 22.29
CA MET A 190 5.06 -33.89 22.30
C MET A 190 5.10 -34.43 23.74
N PRO A 191 4.44 -35.57 24.04
CA PRO A 191 4.39 -36.17 25.40
C PRO A 191 5.76 -36.62 25.90
N ASN A 192 6.74 -36.86 25.05
CA ASN A 192 8.11 -37.20 25.39
C ASN A 192 9.08 -36.37 24.55
N LEU A 193 9.66 -35.34 25.14
CA LEU A 193 10.72 -34.56 24.51
C LEU A 193 11.96 -35.46 24.31
N PRO A 194 12.56 -35.49 23.09
CA PRO A 194 13.86 -36.13 22.91
C PRO A 194 14.91 -35.40 23.74
N GLU A 195 15.62 -36.10 24.63
CA GLU A 195 16.61 -35.51 25.58
C GLU A 195 17.81 -34.85 24.87
N ASP A 196 18.01 -35.06 23.57
CA ASP A 196 19.21 -34.63 22.82
C ASP A 196 18.94 -33.57 21.69
N LYS A 197 17.95 -32.69 21.84
CA LYS A 197 17.75 -31.64 20.84
C LYS A 197 17.52 -30.26 21.42
#